data_6466bb24f79fae1382477a9b6b6751ae
#
_entry.id   6466bb24f79fae1382477a9b6b6751ae
#
_cell.length_a   1.000
_cell.length_b   1.000
_cell.length_c   1.000
_cell.angle_alpha   90.00
_cell.angle_beta   90.00
_cell.angle_gamma   90.00
#
_symmetry.space_group_name_H-M   'P 1'
#
loop_
_entity.id
_entity.type
_entity.pdbx_description
1 polymer ?
#
loop_
_entity_poly.entity_id
_entity_poly.type
_entity_poly.pdbx_seq_one_letter_code
_entity_poly.pdbx_strand_id
1 'polypeptide(L)'
;MNYIGIDLGTSSVKLVLMDTAGHIIANVSKSYPIDYPKAGWSEQNPYDWYDACIEGMKELLDGQDESTVGGISFGGQMHGLVILDKNDDVIRPAILWNDGRTTKQCEYLNEVIGRDKLSEYTANIAFAGFTAPKILWVKENEPDNFAKIDKIMLPKDYIAYRLTGRSEEHTSELQSRFGIS
;
A
#
# COMPACT_ATOMS: atom_id res chain seq x y z
N MET A 1 6.72 -27.05 6.96
CA MET A 1 6.65 -25.88 6.07
C MET A 1 5.86 -24.82 6.79
N ASN A 2 6.38 -23.59 6.81
CA ASN A 2 5.79 -22.46 7.51
C ASN A 2 5.50 -21.32 6.51
N TYR A 3 4.65 -20.38 6.88
CA TYR A 3 4.26 -19.25 6.06
C TYR A 3 4.37 -17.96 6.88
N ILE A 4 4.75 -16.87 6.21
CA ILE A 4 4.81 -15.54 6.81
C ILE A 4 3.64 -14.72 6.27
N GLY A 5 2.83 -14.15 7.18
CA GLY A 5 1.84 -13.12 6.87
C GLY A 5 2.39 -11.75 7.29
N ILE A 6 2.29 -10.77 6.40
CA ILE A 6 2.67 -9.37 6.66
C ILE A 6 1.41 -8.52 6.52
N ASP A 7 1.01 -7.83 7.59
CA ASP A 7 -0.12 -6.88 7.60
C ASP A 7 0.41 -5.46 7.84
N LEU A 8 0.43 -4.66 6.78
CA LEU A 8 0.85 -3.27 6.81
C LEU A 8 -0.31 -2.37 7.29
N GLY A 9 -0.44 -2.19 8.59
CA GLY A 9 -1.43 -1.28 9.18
C GLY A 9 -1.03 0.20 9.05
N THR A 10 -1.87 1.11 9.55
CA THR A 10 -1.61 2.55 9.49
C THR A 10 -0.52 2.99 10.49
N SER A 11 -0.45 2.40 11.66
CA SER A 11 0.49 2.78 12.73
C SER A 11 1.60 1.77 12.98
N SER A 12 1.48 0.56 12.44
CA SER A 12 2.46 -0.52 12.62
C SER A 12 2.30 -1.58 11.55
N VAL A 13 3.39 -2.29 11.24
CA VAL A 13 3.33 -3.56 10.54
C VAL A 13 3.27 -4.69 11.55
N LYS A 14 2.45 -5.71 11.26
CA LYS A 14 2.39 -6.96 12.00
C LYS A 14 2.88 -8.10 11.13
N LEU A 15 3.73 -8.93 11.68
CA LEU A 15 4.25 -10.12 11.01
C LEU A 15 3.91 -11.35 11.84
N VAL A 16 3.50 -12.41 11.15
CA VAL A 16 3.12 -13.68 11.78
C VAL A 16 3.83 -14.81 11.05
N LEU A 17 4.44 -15.71 11.80
CA LEU A 17 4.92 -17.00 11.32
C LEU A 17 3.93 -18.07 11.75
N MET A 18 3.38 -18.85 10.80
CA MET A 18 2.45 -19.92 11.11
C MET A 18 2.79 -21.21 10.36
N ASP A 19 2.38 -22.35 10.94
CA ASP A 19 2.52 -23.66 10.32
C ASP A 19 1.39 -23.97 9.32
N THR A 20 1.50 -25.12 8.66
CA THR A 20 0.48 -25.60 7.70
C THR A 20 -0.86 -25.96 8.35
N ALA A 21 -0.92 -26.12 9.66
CA ALA A 21 -2.16 -26.36 10.41
C ALA A 21 -2.84 -25.07 10.88
N GLY A 22 -2.20 -23.90 10.64
CA GLY A 22 -2.69 -22.58 11.04
C GLY A 22 -2.31 -22.17 12.46
N HIS A 23 -1.39 -22.88 13.12
CA HIS A 23 -0.90 -22.47 14.44
C HIS A 23 0.13 -21.37 14.30
N ILE A 24 -0.03 -20.32 15.10
CA ILE A 24 0.95 -19.21 15.16
C ILE A 24 2.16 -19.69 15.95
N ILE A 25 3.33 -19.68 15.29
CA ILE A 25 4.62 -20.02 15.88
C ILE A 25 5.26 -18.80 16.55
N ALA A 26 5.21 -17.65 15.85
CA ALA A 26 5.74 -16.39 16.34
C ALA A 26 4.97 -15.21 15.73
N ASN A 27 4.99 -14.06 16.40
CA ASN A 27 4.46 -12.82 15.86
C ASN A 27 5.30 -11.63 16.35
N VAL A 28 5.40 -10.60 15.52
CA VAL A 28 6.14 -9.37 15.79
C VAL A 28 5.31 -8.18 15.32
N SER A 29 5.41 -7.04 15.99
CA SER A 29 4.84 -5.79 15.55
C SER A 29 5.88 -4.67 15.65
N LYS A 30 6.01 -3.87 14.57
CA LYS A 30 6.90 -2.71 14.51
C LYS A 30 6.09 -1.46 14.18
N SER A 31 6.24 -0.43 14.99
CA SER A 31 5.56 0.85 14.80
C SER A 31 6.39 1.78 13.93
N TYR A 32 5.70 2.72 13.27
CA TYR A 32 6.30 3.80 12.50
C TYR A 32 5.48 5.09 12.64
N PRO A 33 6.09 6.27 12.40
CA PRO A 33 5.42 7.54 12.58
C PRO A 33 4.33 7.79 11.51
N ILE A 34 3.40 8.68 11.85
CA ILE A 34 2.45 9.30 10.93
C ILE A 34 2.69 10.79 10.99
N ASP A 35 2.87 11.43 9.85
CA ASP A 35 3.03 12.87 9.75
C ASP A 35 1.70 13.54 9.41
N TYR A 36 1.43 14.65 10.08
CA TYR A 36 0.26 15.50 9.87
C TYR A 36 0.71 16.91 9.47
N PRO A 37 1.21 17.12 8.22
CA PRO A 37 1.82 18.40 7.82
C PRO A 37 0.86 19.57 7.84
N LYS A 38 -0.45 19.32 7.70
CA LYS A 38 -1.52 20.31 7.82
C LYS A 38 -2.77 19.66 8.42
N ALA A 39 -3.70 20.47 8.91
CA ALA A 39 -4.98 19.97 9.38
C ALA A 39 -5.72 19.17 8.29
N GLY A 40 -6.12 17.94 8.61
CA GLY A 40 -6.78 17.02 7.68
C GLY A 40 -5.86 16.32 6.67
N TRP A 41 -4.54 16.54 6.75
CA TRP A 41 -3.55 15.82 5.96
C TRP A 41 -2.93 14.71 6.76
N SER A 42 -2.61 13.59 6.11
CA SER A 42 -1.99 12.43 6.75
C SER A 42 -1.03 11.77 5.76
N GLU A 43 0.25 11.71 6.13
CA GLU A 43 1.32 11.22 5.28
C GLU A 43 2.22 10.24 6.04
N GLN A 44 2.89 9.37 5.30
CA GLN A 44 3.94 8.50 5.82
C GLN A 44 5.06 8.32 4.81
N ASN A 45 6.27 8.15 5.31
CA ASN A 45 7.40 7.79 4.47
C ASN A 45 7.38 6.28 4.17
N PRO A 46 7.24 5.84 2.90
CA PRO A 46 7.23 4.41 2.55
C PRO A 46 8.49 3.64 2.94
N TYR A 47 9.63 4.32 3.09
CA TYR A 47 10.86 3.68 3.56
C TYR A 47 10.73 3.19 5.00
N ASP A 48 10.01 3.93 5.87
CA ASP A 48 9.80 3.52 7.26
C ASP A 48 9.01 2.21 7.36
N TRP A 49 8.07 2.00 6.44
CA TRP A 49 7.33 0.72 6.35
C TRP A 49 8.23 -0.43 5.96
N TYR A 50 9.11 -0.19 4.96
CA TYR A 50 10.03 -1.21 4.48
C TYR A 50 11.05 -1.59 5.55
N ASP A 51 11.64 -0.61 6.22
CA ASP A 51 12.61 -0.83 7.30
C ASP A 51 11.96 -1.58 8.46
N ALA A 52 10.74 -1.20 8.86
CA ALA A 52 9.97 -1.89 9.89
C ALA A 52 9.63 -3.35 9.50
N CYS A 53 9.32 -3.61 8.21
CA CYS A 53 9.12 -4.97 7.71
C CYS A 53 10.40 -5.79 7.80
N ILE A 54 11.55 -5.25 7.40
CA ILE A 54 12.83 -5.94 7.44
C ILE A 54 13.27 -6.23 8.88
N GLU A 55 13.17 -5.24 9.78
CA GLU A 55 13.46 -5.42 11.19
C GLU A 55 12.54 -6.46 11.84
N GLY A 56 11.23 -6.35 11.55
CA GLY A 56 10.23 -7.29 12.04
C GLY A 56 10.47 -8.72 11.53
N MET A 57 10.90 -8.87 10.28
CA MET A 57 11.20 -10.18 9.69
C MET A 57 12.44 -10.83 10.34
N LYS A 58 13.49 -10.05 10.60
CA LYS A 58 14.68 -10.52 11.33
C LYS A 58 14.32 -11.01 12.72
N GLU A 59 13.50 -10.25 13.46
CA GLU A 59 13.06 -10.65 14.80
C GLU A 59 12.12 -11.87 14.76
N LEU A 60 11.21 -11.94 13.79
CA LEU A 60 10.28 -13.07 13.63
C LEU A 60 10.99 -14.39 13.38
N LEU A 61 12.11 -14.34 12.65
CA LEU A 61 12.90 -15.52 12.26
C LEU A 61 14.06 -15.82 13.21
N ASP A 62 14.27 -15.01 14.24
CA ASP A 62 15.32 -15.26 15.22
C ASP A 62 15.08 -16.62 15.92
N GLY A 63 16.08 -17.51 15.83
CA GLY A 63 16.00 -18.88 16.34
C GLY A 63 15.08 -19.83 15.54
N GLN A 64 14.55 -19.41 14.38
CA GLN A 64 13.76 -20.25 13.48
C GLN A 64 14.63 -20.81 12.34
N ASP A 65 14.23 -21.94 11.79
CA ASP A 65 14.83 -22.48 10.56
C ASP A 65 14.19 -21.83 9.33
N GLU A 66 14.88 -20.85 8.75
CA GLU A 66 14.43 -20.10 7.58
C GLU A 66 14.13 -21.01 6.37
N SER A 67 14.80 -22.16 6.25
CA SER A 67 14.58 -23.11 5.15
C SER A 67 13.18 -23.73 5.16
N THR A 68 12.48 -23.64 6.29
CA THR A 68 11.11 -24.11 6.44
C THR A 68 10.06 -23.15 5.90
N VAL A 69 10.42 -21.89 5.58
CA VAL A 69 9.50 -20.88 5.06
C VAL A 69 9.17 -21.17 3.60
N GLY A 70 7.93 -21.56 3.36
CA GLY A 70 7.42 -21.91 2.03
C GLY A 70 6.79 -20.75 1.25
N GLY A 71 6.52 -19.61 1.91
CA GLY A 71 5.93 -18.46 1.25
C GLY A 71 5.62 -17.30 2.17
N ILE A 72 5.45 -16.12 1.55
CA ILE A 72 5.10 -14.86 2.22
C ILE A 72 3.83 -14.31 1.57
N SER A 73 2.90 -13.80 2.37
CA SER A 73 1.68 -13.14 1.91
C SER A 73 1.56 -11.75 2.51
N PHE A 74 0.95 -10.82 1.76
CA PHE A 74 0.84 -9.42 2.13
C PHE A 74 -0.63 -9.00 2.26
N GLY A 75 -0.95 -8.36 3.36
CA GLY A 75 -2.15 -7.59 3.59
C GLY A 75 -1.80 -6.18 4.05
N GLY A 76 -2.79 -5.31 4.20
CA GLY A 76 -2.53 -4.01 4.81
C GLY A 76 -3.44 -2.89 4.33
N GLN A 77 -3.10 -1.66 4.75
CA GLN A 77 -3.86 -0.47 4.42
C GLN A 77 -3.97 -0.26 2.91
N MET A 78 -5.17 0.06 2.47
CA MET A 78 -5.51 0.32 1.08
C MET A 78 -5.65 1.82 0.81
N HIS A 79 -5.87 2.19 -0.46
CA HIS A 79 -6.21 3.54 -0.91
C HIS A 79 -5.14 4.62 -0.69
N GLY A 80 -4.06 4.35 0.02
CA GLY A 80 -2.90 5.24 0.09
C GLY A 80 -2.25 5.38 -1.28
N LEU A 81 -1.64 6.54 -1.54
CA LEU A 81 -0.92 6.78 -2.78
C LEU A 81 0.58 6.76 -2.53
N VAL A 82 1.27 5.75 -3.08
CA VAL A 82 2.73 5.70 -3.22
C VAL A 82 3.08 5.95 -4.68
N ILE A 83 4.01 6.86 -4.93
CA ILE A 83 4.50 7.18 -6.28
C ILE A 83 6.02 7.04 -6.34
N LEU A 84 6.48 6.29 -7.35
CA LEU A 84 7.89 6.03 -7.58
C LEU A 84 8.33 6.63 -8.91
N ASP A 85 9.60 7.01 -8.99
CA ASP A 85 10.24 7.40 -10.23
C ASP A 85 10.79 6.18 -11.02
N LYS A 86 11.43 6.44 -12.14
CA LYS A 86 12.03 5.41 -13.01
C LYS A 86 13.17 4.60 -12.37
N ASN A 87 13.72 5.07 -11.25
CA ASN A 87 14.77 4.38 -10.50
C ASN A 87 14.20 3.62 -9.29
N ASP A 88 12.87 3.57 -9.16
CA ASP A 88 12.14 3.03 -8.02
C ASP A 88 12.31 3.82 -6.71
N ASP A 89 12.76 5.07 -6.81
CA ASP A 89 12.84 5.97 -5.67
C ASP A 89 11.48 6.60 -5.36
N VAL A 90 11.17 6.70 -4.07
CA VAL A 90 9.93 7.34 -3.59
C VAL A 90 10.00 8.84 -3.87
N ILE A 91 9.09 9.36 -4.69
CA ILE A 91 9.05 10.78 -5.11
C ILE A 91 8.66 11.70 -3.95
N ARG A 92 7.75 11.23 -3.07
CA ARG A 92 7.25 11.99 -1.92
C ARG A 92 6.68 11.06 -0.86
N PRO A 93 6.44 11.53 0.39
CA PRO A 93 5.68 10.77 1.37
C PRO A 93 4.31 10.34 0.83
N ALA A 94 3.89 9.13 1.16
CA ALA A 94 2.61 8.57 0.74
C ALA A 94 1.44 9.38 1.34
N ILE A 95 0.42 9.68 0.53
CA ILE A 95 -0.83 10.27 1.00
C ILE A 95 -1.73 9.13 1.48
N LEU A 96 -2.07 9.11 2.78
CA LEU A 96 -2.78 7.99 3.39
C LEU A 96 -4.29 7.99 3.08
N TRP A 97 -4.94 6.88 3.38
CA TRP A 97 -6.38 6.66 3.17
C TRP A 97 -7.28 7.61 3.98
N ASN A 98 -6.83 8.06 5.15
CA ASN A 98 -7.53 9.00 6.03
C ASN A 98 -7.21 10.47 5.76
N ASP A 99 -6.52 10.77 4.64
CA ASP A 99 -6.22 12.13 4.20
C ASP A 99 -7.42 12.78 3.50
N GLY A 100 -7.74 14.00 3.90
CA GLY A 100 -8.91 14.73 3.41
C GLY A 100 -8.62 15.82 2.36
N ARG A 101 -7.36 15.97 1.88
CA ARG A 101 -6.95 17.08 0.99
C ARG A 101 -7.64 17.11 -0.37
N THR A 102 -8.23 16.00 -0.82
CA THR A 102 -8.68 15.79 -2.20
C THR A 102 -10.17 16.07 -2.43
N THR A 103 -10.84 16.86 -1.59
CA THR A 103 -12.27 17.15 -1.70
C THR A 103 -12.63 17.74 -3.06
N LYS A 104 -11.86 18.72 -3.56
CA LYS A 104 -12.10 19.35 -4.88
C LYS A 104 -11.96 18.37 -6.05
N GLN A 105 -10.98 17.46 -5.96
CA GLN A 105 -10.76 16.43 -6.97
C GLN A 105 -11.89 15.40 -6.97
N CYS A 106 -12.45 15.09 -5.80
CA CYS A 106 -13.64 14.23 -5.70
C CYS A 106 -14.87 14.89 -6.32
N GLU A 107 -15.09 16.17 -6.07
CA GLU A 107 -16.17 16.94 -6.69
C GLU A 107 -16.02 16.92 -8.22
N TYR A 108 -14.82 17.24 -8.73
CA TYR A 108 -14.55 17.19 -10.18
C TYR A 108 -14.83 15.80 -10.77
N LEU A 109 -14.31 14.74 -10.17
CA LEU A 109 -14.51 13.38 -10.67
C LEU A 109 -15.98 12.97 -10.65
N ASN A 110 -16.71 13.28 -9.57
CA ASN A 110 -18.11 12.90 -9.42
C ASN A 110 -19.09 13.72 -10.26
N GLU A 111 -18.78 15.01 -10.51
CA GLU A 111 -19.69 15.92 -11.19
C GLU A 111 -19.37 16.10 -12.68
N VAL A 112 -18.07 16.21 -13.03
CA VAL A 112 -17.64 16.46 -14.42
C VAL A 112 -17.51 15.16 -15.21
N ILE A 113 -16.84 14.13 -14.64
CA ILE A 113 -16.79 12.80 -15.26
C ILE A 113 -18.12 12.09 -15.10
N GLY A 114 -18.75 12.26 -13.93
CA GLY A 114 -20.06 11.72 -13.59
C GLY A 114 -19.98 10.40 -12.81
N ARG A 115 -20.83 10.28 -11.80
CA ARG A 115 -20.88 9.11 -10.90
C ARG A 115 -21.19 7.82 -11.64
N ASP A 116 -22.10 7.85 -12.60
CA ASP A 116 -22.50 6.66 -13.36
C ASP A 116 -21.31 6.11 -14.15
N LYS A 117 -20.58 6.99 -14.83
CA LYS A 117 -19.40 6.63 -15.61
C LYS A 117 -18.24 6.13 -14.74
N LEU A 118 -18.04 6.77 -13.59
CA LEU A 118 -17.05 6.28 -12.61
C LEU A 118 -17.42 4.89 -12.09
N SER A 119 -18.71 4.69 -11.76
CA SER A 119 -19.19 3.39 -11.27
C SER A 119 -19.10 2.30 -12.35
N GLU A 120 -19.32 2.64 -13.61
CA GLU A 120 -19.13 1.72 -14.74
C GLU A 120 -17.67 1.25 -14.85
N TYR A 121 -16.69 2.17 -14.69
CA TYR A 121 -15.27 1.86 -14.86
C TYR A 121 -14.60 1.29 -13.63
N THR A 122 -15.04 1.68 -12.42
CA THR A 122 -14.33 1.39 -11.18
C THR A 122 -15.18 0.67 -10.14
N ALA A 123 -16.44 0.40 -10.45
CA ALA A 123 -17.46 -0.10 -9.52
C ALA A 123 -17.67 0.82 -8.29
N ASN A 124 -17.27 2.10 -8.37
CA ASN A 124 -17.33 3.04 -7.26
C ASN A 124 -17.42 4.49 -7.74
N ILE A 125 -17.78 5.39 -6.81
CA ILE A 125 -17.66 6.85 -7.00
C ILE A 125 -16.34 7.35 -6.37
N ALA A 126 -15.96 8.62 -6.59
CA ALA A 126 -14.76 9.19 -6.01
C ALA A 126 -14.97 9.59 -4.54
N PHE A 127 -14.06 9.15 -3.67
CA PHE A 127 -13.96 9.54 -2.25
C PHE A 127 -12.56 10.07 -1.94
N ALA A 128 -12.46 11.02 -1.00
CA ALA A 128 -11.17 11.65 -0.63
C ALA A 128 -10.13 10.63 -0.14
N GLY A 129 -10.56 9.57 0.51
CA GLY A 129 -9.70 8.47 0.95
C GLY A 129 -9.11 7.62 -0.18
N PHE A 130 -9.68 7.65 -1.40
CA PHE A 130 -9.28 6.78 -2.50
C PHE A 130 -8.07 7.31 -3.27
N THR A 131 -7.42 6.42 -4.03
CA THR A 131 -6.14 6.72 -4.70
C THR A 131 -6.29 7.69 -5.87
N ALA A 132 -7.30 7.53 -6.72
CA ALA A 132 -7.47 8.34 -7.94
C ALA A 132 -7.58 9.86 -7.68
N PRO A 133 -8.37 10.35 -6.69
CA PRO A 133 -8.37 11.77 -6.34
C PRO A 133 -7.01 12.30 -5.88
N LYS A 134 -6.18 11.45 -5.22
CA LYS A 134 -4.84 11.83 -4.77
C LYS A 134 -3.87 12.01 -5.95
N ILE A 135 -3.98 11.15 -6.96
CA ILE A 135 -3.19 11.29 -8.20
C ILE A 135 -3.52 12.62 -8.88
N LEU A 136 -4.82 12.95 -8.99
CA LEU A 136 -5.27 14.22 -9.57
C LEU A 136 -4.78 15.42 -8.73
N TRP A 137 -4.83 15.30 -7.40
CA TRP A 137 -4.30 16.33 -6.52
C TRP A 137 -2.80 16.57 -6.74
N VAL A 138 -1.99 15.50 -6.84
CA VAL A 138 -0.54 15.61 -7.12
C VAL A 138 -0.32 16.28 -8.48
N LYS A 139 -1.08 15.93 -9.51
CA LYS A 139 -1.01 16.56 -10.83
C LYS A 139 -1.25 18.08 -10.76
N GLU A 140 -2.21 18.52 -9.97
CA GLU A 140 -2.61 19.92 -9.88
C GLU A 140 -1.71 20.76 -8.96
N ASN A 141 -1.22 20.17 -7.86
CA ASN A 141 -0.52 20.90 -6.80
C ASN A 141 1.00 20.64 -6.77
N GLU A 142 1.45 19.54 -7.36
CA GLU A 142 2.86 19.14 -7.40
C GLU A 142 3.26 18.67 -8.82
N PRO A 143 3.12 19.52 -9.87
CA PRO A 143 3.30 19.11 -11.26
C PRO A 143 4.70 18.54 -11.54
N ASP A 144 5.73 19.04 -10.86
CA ASP A 144 7.12 18.54 -11.01
C ASP A 144 7.27 17.12 -10.42
N ASN A 145 6.55 16.79 -9.35
CA ASN A 145 6.51 15.43 -8.81
C ASN A 145 5.69 14.52 -9.73
N PHE A 146 4.55 15.03 -10.22
CA PHE A 146 3.70 14.28 -11.15
C PHE A 146 4.45 13.89 -12.44
N ALA A 147 5.27 14.79 -12.97
CA ALA A 147 6.07 14.54 -14.18
C ALA A 147 7.15 13.44 -14.02
N LYS A 148 7.53 13.11 -12.78
CA LYS A 148 8.54 12.08 -12.48
C LYS A 148 7.92 10.70 -12.27
N ILE A 149 6.58 10.61 -12.16
CA ILE A 149 5.91 9.33 -11.83
C ILE A 149 6.14 8.31 -12.95
N ASP A 150 6.71 7.19 -12.57
CA ASP A 150 6.84 5.98 -13.39
C ASP A 150 5.88 4.89 -12.89
N LYS A 151 5.74 4.74 -11.56
CA LYS A 151 4.87 3.74 -10.93
C LYS A 151 3.96 4.36 -9.87
N ILE A 152 2.73 3.83 -9.80
CA ILE A 152 1.73 4.14 -8.79
C ILE A 152 1.39 2.86 -8.06
N MET A 153 1.44 2.87 -6.73
CA MET A 153 1.19 1.69 -5.91
C MET A 153 0.33 2.01 -4.69
N LEU A 154 -0.37 1.01 -4.17
CA LEU A 154 -0.92 1.06 -2.83
C LEU A 154 0.18 0.74 -1.79
N PRO A 155 0.00 1.12 -0.51
CA PRO A 155 1.02 0.87 0.52
C PRO A 155 1.45 -0.59 0.63
N LYS A 156 0.49 -1.54 0.66
CA LYS A 156 0.80 -2.98 0.73
C LYS A 156 1.55 -3.48 -0.51
N ASP A 157 1.20 -2.93 -1.69
CA ASP A 157 1.80 -3.34 -2.96
C ASP A 157 3.24 -2.82 -3.09
N TYR A 158 3.51 -1.63 -2.53
CA TYR A 158 4.88 -1.12 -2.41
C TYR A 158 5.78 -2.07 -1.60
N ILE A 159 5.29 -2.59 -0.46
CA ILE A 159 6.05 -3.56 0.33
C ILE A 159 6.26 -4.87 -0.44
N ALA A 160 5.21 -5.39 -1.08
CA ALA A 160 5.32 -6.58 -1.91
C ALA A 160 6.34 -6.37 -3.05
N TYR A 161 6.27 -5.23 -3.73
CA TYR A 161 7.19 -4.85 -4.79
C TYR A 161 8.64 -4.76 -4.31
N ARG A 162 8.89 -4.08 -3.19
CA ARG A 162 10.23 -3.93 -2.62
C ARG A 162 10.86 -5.27 -2.20
N LEU A 163 10.04 -6.23 -1.78
CA LEU A 163 10.53 -7.55 -1.34
C LEU A 163 10.65 -8.56 -2.49
N THR A 164 9.89 -8.41 -3.57
CA THR A 164 9.82 -9.42 -4.64
C THR A 164 10.28 -8.93 -6.01
N GLY A 165 10.36 -7.62 -6.23
CA GLY A 165 10.57 -7.00 -7.54
C GLY A 165 9.37 -7.14 -8.49
N ARG A 166 8.16 -7.49 -7.97
CA ARG A 166 6.94 -7.67 -8.76
C ARG A 166 5.85 -6.71 -8.31
N SER A 167 5.17 -6.09 -9.27
CA SER A 167 4.00 -5.24 -9.03
C SER A 167 2.70 -6.03 -9.02
N GLU A 168 1.60 -5.41 -8.57
CA GLU A 168 0.26 -6.02 -8.50
C GLU A 168 -0.27 -6.47 -9.88
N GLU A 169 0.17 -5.85 -10.96
CA GLU A 169 -0.17 -6.25 -12.34
C GLU A 169 0.09 -7.74 -12.60
N HIS A 170 1.06 -8.32 -11.89
CA HIS A 170 1.39 -9.74 -11.97
C HIS A 170 0.50 -10.64 -11.09
N THR A 171 -0.24 -10.07 -10.12
CA THR A 171 -1.07 -10.82 -9.17
C THR A 171 -2.56 -10.70 -9.44
N SER A 172 -3.03 -9.58 -10.01
CA SER A 172 -4.44 -9.37 -10.34
C SER A 172 -4.97 -10.33 -11.42
N GLU A 173 -4.13 -10.78 -12.35
CA GLU A 173 -4.49 -11.82 -13.31
C GLU A 173 -4.84 -13.17 -12.65
N LEU A 174 -4.20 -13.50 -11.53
CA LEU A 174 -4.51 -14.72 -10.78
C LEU A 174 -5.86 -14.62 -10.07
N GLN A 175 -6.20 -13.47 -9.50
CA GLN A 175 -7.51 -13.26 -8.85
C GLN A 175 -8.66 -13.31 -9.85
N SER A 176 -8.51 -12.72 -11.03
CA SER A 176 -9.53 -12.76 -12.08
C SER A 176 -9.75 -14.17 -12.65
N ARG A 177 -8.69 -15.00 -12.75
CA ARG A 177 -8.78 -16.37 -13.28
C ARG A 177 -9.47 -17.35 -12.34
N PHE A 178 -9.44 -17.10 -11.03
CA PHE A 178 -10.03 -18.02 -10.04
C PHE A 178 -11.39 -17.57 -9.52
N GLY A 179 -11.98 -16.48 -10.04
CA GLY A 179 -13.33 -16.05 -9.66
C GLY A 179 -13.48 -15.74 -8.17
N ILE A 180 -12.42 -15.34 -7.49
CA ILE A 180 -12.46 -14.92 -6.10
C ILE A 180 -12.83 -13.44 -6.12
N SER A 181 -14.13 -13.17 -5.99
CA SER A 181 -14.69 -11.82 -5.77
C SER A 181 -14.57 -11.44 -4.31
#